data_058f7bcaec1c1077dd7eb31b1a87d4ec
#
_entry.id   058f7bcaec1c1077dd7eb31b1a87d4ec
#
_cell.length_a   1.000
_cell.length_b   1.000
_cell.length_c   1.000
_cell.angle_alpha   90.00
_cell.angle_beta   90.00
_cell.angle_gamma   90.00
#
_symmetry.space_group_name_H-M   'P 1'
#
loop_
_entity.id
_entity.type
_entity.pdbx_description
1 polymer ?
#
loop_
_entity_poly.entity_id
_entity_poly.type
_entity_poly.pdbx_seq_one_letter_code
_entity_poly.pdbx_strand_id
1 'polypeptide(L)'
;MLDHLRDLTAHSEWANAVFFNTWGKSPARDNEEIRKRVEHVAGVQMGFLAVLRGDVVGRPSDGAPPSFDELRERTQEGHKGLRAFVGALDAAGMSRTVRIPWFPEPPCVITVPEALVQAAMHTQHHRGQLMTRLKDLGGEPKNVDWIIWLWKGRPEARWG
;
A
#
# COMPACT_ATOMS: atom_id res chain seq x y z
N MET A 1 -11.58 -13.72 -10.57
CA MET A 1 -11.38 -12.27 -10.32
C MET A 1 -11.19 -12.01 -8.82
N LEU A 2 -12.13 -12.34 -7.94
CA LEU A 2 -12.01 -12.08 -6.49
C LEU A 2 -10.75 -12.70 -5.87
N ASP A 3 -10.39 -13.92 -6.20
CA ASP A 3 -9.17 -14.56 -5.69
C ASP A 3 -7.89 -13.83 -6.14
N HIS A 4 -7.87 -13.25 -7.36
CA HIS A 4 -6.76 -12.42 -7.79
C HIS A 4 -6.66 -11.11 -7.00
N LEU A 5 -7.77 -10.50 -6.58
CA LEU A 5 -7.75 -9.33 -5.71
C LEU A 5 -7.28 -9.67 -4.30
N ARG A 6 -7.65 -10.84 -3.79
CA ARG A 6 -7.14 -11.36 -2.50
C ARG A 6 -5.64 -11.58 -2.57
N ASP A 7 -5.16 -12.26 -3.60
CA ASP A 7 -3.72 -12.48 -3.83
C ASP A 7 -2.98 -11.15 -3.99
N LEU A 8 -3.50 -10.20 -4.77
CA LEU A 8 -2.90 -8.88 -4.99
C LEU A 8 -2.75 -8.10 -3.68
N THR A 9 -3.79 -8.13 -2.83
CA THR A 9 -3.78 -7.49 -1.51
C THR A 9 -2.76 -8.16 -0.59
N ALA A 10 -2.73 -9.49 -0.55
CA ALA A 10 -1.80 -10.26 0.27
C ALA A 10 -0.33 -10.05 -0.17
N HIS A 11 -0.06 -10.08 -1.48
CA HIS A 11 1.27 -9.76 -2.02
C HIS A 11 1.71 -8.34 -1.65
N SER A 12 0.82 -7.34 -1.83
CA SER A 12 1.15 -5.95 -1.50
C SER A 12 1.55 -5.79 -0.04
N GLU A 13 0.84 -6.45 0.86
CA GLU A 13 1.16 -6.47 2.29
C GLU A 13 2.49 -7.16 2.58
N TRP A 14 2.70 -8.38 2.04
CA TRP A 14 3.95 -9.09 2.20
C TRP A 14 5.15 -8.26 1.71
N ALA A 15 5.03 -7.65 0.55
CA ALA A 15 6.09 -6.85 -0.03
C ALA A 15 6.41 -5.59 0.80
N ASN A 16 5.38 -4.95 1.38
CA ASN A 16 5.58 -3.83 2.30
C ASN A 16 6.22 -4.28 3.61
N ALA A 17 5.83 -5.42 4.18
CA ALA A 17 6.47 -5.98 5.36
C ALA A 17 7.97 -6.26 5.12
N VAL A 18 8.32 -6.85 3.97
CA VAL A 18 9.73 -7.07 3.58
C VAL A 18 10.48 -5.74 3.45
N PHE A 19 9.86 -4.71 2.83
CA PHE A 19 10.46 -3.37 2.74
C PHE A 19 10.72 -2.77 4.12
N PHE A 20 9.72 -2.74 5.01
CA PHE A 20 9.87 -2.17 6.35
C PHE A 20 10.91 -2.91 7.18
N ASN A 21 10.98 -4.25 7.10
CA ASN A 21 11.99 -5.04 7.79
C ASN A 21 13.40 -4.74 7.30
N THR A 22 13.56 -4.46 6.01
CA THR A 22 14.84 -4.08 5.43
C THR A 22 15.21 -2.65 5.80
N TRP A 23 14.26 -1.72 5.65
CA TRP A 23 14.44 -0.31 5.99
C TRP A 23 14.75 -0.10 7.47
N GLY A 24 14.02 -0.78 8.37
CA GLY A 24 14.21 -0.66 9.82
C GLY A 24 15.60 -1.11 10.30
N LYS A 25 16.29 -1.97 9.55
CA LYS A 25 17.66 -2.45 9.83
C LYS A 25 18.76 -1.65 9.11
N SER A 26 18.38 -0.72 8.26
CA SER A 26 19.32 0.04 7.44
C SER A 26 19.80 1.32 8.14
N PRO A 27 20.96 1.87 7.73
CA PRO A 27 21.40 3.19 8.16
C PRO A 27 20.41 4.32 7.81
N ALA A 28 19.52 4.08 6.86
CA ALA A 28 18.54 5.05 6.38
C ALA A 28 17.21 5.03 7.18
N ARG A 29 17.12 4.34 8.33
CA ARG A 29 15.88 4.22 9.10
C ARG A 29 15.21 5.58 9.38
N ASP A 30 15.99 6.59 9.73
CA ASP A 30 15.49 7.91 10.08
C ASP A 30 15.58 8.92 8.94
N ASN A 31 15.86 8.46 7.71
CA ASN A 31 15.96 9.33 6.54
C ASN A 31 14.61 9.99 6.23
N GLU A 32 14.59 11.33 6.24
CA GLU A 32 13.38 12.13 6.07
C GLU A 32 12.72 11.95 4.70
N GLU A 33 13.51 11.84 3.62
CA GLU A 33 12.99 11.64 2.27
C GLU A 33 12.24 10.32 2.14
N ILE A 34 12.81 9.23 2.71
CA ILE A 34 12.13 7.93 2.75
C ILE A 34 10.84 8.04 3.56
N ARG A 35 10.87 8.66 4.74
CA ARG A 35 9.68 8.83 5.59
C ARG A 35 8.56 9.60 4.87
N LYS A 36 8.87 10.72 4.22
CA LYS A 36 7.91 11.50 3.42
C LYS A 36 7.26 10.67 2.31
N ARG A 37 8.05 9.88 1.61
CA ARG A 37 7.55 9.03 0.52
C ARG A 37 6.69 7.87 1.05
N VAL A 38 7.10 7.26 2.15
CA VAL A 38 6.30 6.21 2.80
C VAL A 38 4.98 6.78 3.34
N GLU A 39 5.01 7.97 3.93
CA GLU A 39 3.80 8.68 4.38
C GLU A 39 2.83 8.91 3.21
N HIS A 40 3.34 9.38 2.05
CA HIS A 40 2.52 9.52 0.85
C HIS A 40 1.88 8.20 0.43
N VAL A 41 2.65 7.11 0.38
CA VAL A 41 2.14 5.79 -0.03
C VAL A 41 1.07 5.28 0.95
N ALA A 42 1.34 5.38 2.25
CA ALA A 42 0.37 4.99 3.28
C ALA A 42 -0.90 5.85 3.23
N GLY A 43 -0.74 7.16 3.01
CA GLY A 43 -1.85 8.10 2.85
C GLY A 43 -2.74 7.78 1.65
N VAL A 44 -2.15 7.48 0.49
CA VAL A 44 -2.90 7.08 -0.71
C VAL A 44 -3.61 5.73 -0.48
N GLN A 45 -2.97 4.76 0.15
CA GLN A 45 -3.59 3.48 0.49
C GLN A 45 -4.81 3.66 1.40
N MET A 46 -4.69 4.48 2.44
CA MET A 46 -5.80 4.82 3.34
C MET A 46 -6.90 5.61 2.62
N GLY A 47 -6.53 6.53 1.72
CA GLY A 47 -7.46 7.27 0.88
C GLY A 47 -8.32 6.35 -0.01
N PHE A 48 -7.69 5.38 -0.69
CA PHE A 48 -8.43 4.37 -1.45
C PHE A 48 -9.31 3.50 -0.56
N LEU A 49 -8.84 3.10 0.63
CA LEU A 49 -9.66 2.35 1.57
C LEU A 49 -10.91 3.14 2.01
N ALA A 50 -10.75 4.43 2.31
CA ALA A 50 -11.87 5.32 2.65
C ALA A 50 -12.88 5.41 1.49
N VAL A 51 -12.41 5.67 0.26
CA VAL A 51 -13.26 5.68 -0.94
C VAL A 51 -14.02 4.37 -1.14
N LEU A 52 -13.33 3.24 -0.97
CA LEU A 52 -13.92 1.90 -1.10
C LEU A 52 -15.01 1.64 -0.06
N ARG A 53 -14.89 2.18 1.14
CA ARG A 53 -15.88 2.08 2.23
C ARG A 53 -17.00 3.11 2.11
N GLY A 54 -16.81 4.18 1.34
CA GLY A 54 -17.70 5.34 1.31
C GLY A 54 -17.46 6.31 2.47
N ASP A 55 -16.30 6.24 3.11
CA ASP A 55 -15.88 7.13 4.18
C ASP A 55 -15.32 8.45 3.63
N VAL A 56 -15.23 9.47 4.49
CA VAL A 56 -14.57 10.73 4.15
C VAL A 56 -13.07 10.52 4.03
N VAL A 57 -12.49 10.97 2.92
CA VAL A 57 -11.02 10.93 2.75
C VAL A 57 -10.37 11.99 3.62
N GLY A 58 -9.48 11.56 4.51
CA GLY A 58 -8.69 12.46 5.34
C GLY A 58 -7.72 13.30 4.51
N ARG A 59 -7.36 14.48 5.01
CA ARG A 59 -6.31 15.31 4.40
C ARG A 59 -4.93 14.84 4.88
N PRO A 60 -3.89 14.95 4.02
CA PRO A 60 -2.50 14.79 4.47
C PRO A 60 -2.18 15.76 5.62
N SER A 61 -1.29 15.36 6.51
CA SER A 61 -0.77 16.27 7.55
C SER A 61 0.21 17.27 6.94
N ASP A 62 0.14 18.53 7.36
CA ASP A 62 1.08 19.59 6.92
C ASP A 62 2.34 19.65 7.80
N GLY A 63 2.59 18.64 8.63
CA GLY A 63 3.69 18.59 9.60
C GLY A 63 4.95 17.87 9.10
N ALA A 64 5.90 17.70 10.01
CA ALA A 64 7.03 16.81 9.80
C ALA A 64 6.54 15.37 9.55
N PRO A 65 7.22 14.58 8.69
CA PRO A 65 6.79 13.22 8.41
C PRO A 65 6.85 12.38 9.70
N PRO A 66 5.88 11.47 9.88
CA PRO A 66 5.84 10.59 11.05
C PRO A 66 7.13 9.77 11.20
N SER A 67 7.38 9.25 12.38
CA SER A 67 8.49 8.33 12.66
C SER A 67 8.35 7.02 11.86
N PHE A 68 9.44 6.27 11.81
CA PHE A 68 9.44 4.93 11.22
C PHE A 68 8.35 4.03 11.82
N ASP A 69 8.21 4.02 13.15
CA ASP A 69 7.26 3.14 13.84
C ASP A 69 5.81 3.55 13.57
N GLU A 70 5.48 4.84 13.60
CA GLU A 70 4.16 5.35 13.23
C GLU A 70 3.80 5.04 11.77
N LEU A 71 4.76 5.16 10.85
CA LEU A 71 4.54 4.81 9.44
C LEU A 71 4.30 3.31 9.26
N ARG A 72 5.02 2.47 10.00
CA ARG A 72 4.83 1.02 10.01
C ARG A 72 3.41 0.67 10.49
N GLU A 73 2.99 1.23 11.61
CA GLU A 73 1.66 1.01 12.18
C GLU A 73 0.55 1.46 11.22
N ARG A 74 0.64 2.67 10.66
CA ARG A 74 -0.32 3.17 9.66
C ARG A 74 -0.41 2.27 8.43
N THR A 75 0.73 1.78 7.94
CA THR A 75 0.76 0.87 6.79
C THR A 75 0.12 -0.47 7.12
N GLN A 76 0.37 -1.02 8.31
CA GLN A 76 -0.26 -2.26 8.80
C GLN A 76 -1.77 -2.11 8.90
N GLU A 77 -2.26 -1.02 9.49
CA GLU A 77 -3.70 -0.75 9.60
C GLU A 77 -4.37 -0.60 8.22
N GLY A 78 -3.70 0.05 7.27
CA GLY A 78 -4.17 0.13 5.89
C GLY A 78 -4.33 -1.26 5.25
N HIS A 79 -3.34 -2.13 5.40
CA HIS A 79 -3.40 -3.51 4.89
C HIS A 79 -4.46 -4.34 5.58
N LYS A 80 -4.58 -4.25 6.90
CA LYS A 80 -5.65 -4.92 7.67
C LYS A 80 -7.03 -4.48 7.16
N GLY A 81 -7.20 -3.18 6.94
CA GLY A 81 -8.43 -2.63 6.38
C GLY A 81 -8.74 -3.14 4.98
N LEU A 82 -7.76 -3.18 4.08
CA LEU A 82 -7.91 -3.69 2.72
C LEU A 82 -8.22 -5.19 2.70
N ARG A 83 -7.54 -6.00 3.51
CA ARG A 83 -7.87 -7.44 3.64
C ARG A 83 -9.30 -7.67 4.11
N ALA A 84 -9.73 -6.95 5.15
CA ALA A 84 -11.09 -7.05 5.65
C ALA A 84 -12.11 -6.65 4.58
N PHE A 85 -11.85 -5.56 3.84
CA PHE A 85 -12.70 -5.11 2.75
C PHE A 85 -12.80 -6.15 1.63
N VAL A 86 -11.67 -6.64 1.12
CA VAL A 86 -11.64 -7.65 0.04
C VAL A 86 -12.25 -8.98 0.51
N GLY A 87 -12.04 -9.36 1.78
CA GLY A 87 -12.63 -10.56 2.37
C GLY A 87 -14.15 -10.54 2.42
N ALA A 88 -14.75 -9.35 2.56
CA ALA A 88 -16.20 -9.14 2.61
C ALA A 88 -16.85 -8.89 1.23
N LEU A 89 -16.07 -8.80 0.13
CA LEU A 89 -16.60 -8.55 -1.20
C LEU A 89 -17.45 -9.72 -1.72
N ASP A 90 -18.61 -9.38 -2.21
CA ASP A 90 -19.51 -10.26 -2.97
C ASP A 90 -19.65 -9.79 -4.44
N ALA A 91 -20.53 -10.44 -5.19
CA ALA A 91 -20.77 -10.12 -6.60
C ALA A 91 -21.30 -8.67 -6.78
N ALA A 92 -22.13 -8.19 -5.87
CA ALA A 92 -22.67 -6.82 -5.91
C ALA A 92 -21.55 -5.80 -5.61
N GLY A 93 -20.73 -6.05 -4.60
CA GLY A 93 -19.56 -5.25 -4.28
C GLY A 93 -18.54 -5.17 -5.43
N MET A 94 -18.35 -6.28 -6.15
CA MET A 94 -17.49 -6.34 -7.33
C MET A 94 -17.99 -5.49 -8.51
N SER A 95 -19.30 -5.27 -8.62
CA SER A 95 -19.91 -4.46 -9.69
C SER A 95 -20.09 -3.00 -9.30
N ARG A 96 -19.87 -2.65 -8.04
CA ARG A 96 -20.04 -1.31 -7.52
C ARG A 96 -18.97 -0.37 -8.09
N THR A 97 -19.37 0.86 -8.38
CA THR A 97 -18.45 1.94 -8.77
C THR A 97 -18.20 2.90 -7.61
N VAL A 98 -17.05 3.56 -7.66
CA VAL A 98 -16.62 4.60 -6.71
C VAL A 98 -16.13 5.82 -7.48
N ARG A 99 -16.39 7.01 -6.93
CA ARG A 99 -15.85 8.27 -7.46
C ARG A 99 -14.55 8.59 -6.71
N ILE A 100 -13.51 8.92 -7.48
CA ILE A 100 -12.21 9.31 -6.94
C ILE A 100 -12.19 10.82 -6.69
N PRO A 101 -12.17 11.30 -5.44
CA PRO A 101 -12.43 12.71 -5.14
C PRO A 101 -11.31 13.66 -5.55
N TRP A 102 -10.08 13.18 -5.74
CA TRP A 102 -8.94 13.99 -6.15
C TRP A 102 -8.79 14.14 -7.67
N PHE A 103 -9.74 13.61 -8.45
CA PHE A 103 -9.89 13.83 -9.89
C PHE A 103 -11.29 14.36 -10.19
N PRO A 104 -11.55 15.67 -9.94
CA PRO A 104 -12.90 16.22 -10.05
C PRO A 104 -13.35 16.48 -11.49
N GLU A 105 -12.43 16.85 -12.40
CA GLU A 105 -12.73 17.25 -13.77
C GLU A 105 -11.73 16.69 -14.79
N PRO A 106 -12.12 15.83 -15.71
CA PRO A 106 -13.43 15.14 -15.72
C PRO A 106 -13.57 14.20 -14.50
N PRO A 107 -14.82 13.93 -14.04
CA PRO A 107 -15.01 13.05 -12.89
C PRO A 107 -14.45 11.65 -13.15
N CYS A 108 -13.60 11.19 -12.24
CA CYS A 108 -13.06 9.84 -12.30
C CYS A 108 -13.97 8.88 -11.53
N VAL A 109 -14.70 8.03 -12.26
CA VAL A 109 -15.53 6.96 -11.69
C VAL A 109 -15.03 5.63 -12.18
N ILE A 110 -14.68 4.75 -11.25
CA ILE A 110 -14.10 3.43 -11.52
C ILE A 110 -14.79 2.35 -10.70
N THR A 111 -14.66 1.11 -11.10
CA THR A 111 -15.16 -0.03 -10.34
C THR A 111 -14.33 -0.30 -9.10
N VAL A 112 -14.91 -0.98 -8.11
CA VAL A 112 -14.19 -1.44 -6.91
C VAL A 112 -12.95 -2.27 -7.24
N PRO A 113 -12.99 -3.25 -8.19
CA PRO A 113 -11.78 -3.94 -8.63
C PRO A 113 -10.69 -3.03 -9.18
N GLU A 114 -11.05 -2.05 -10.02
CA GLU A 114 -10.08 -1.10 -10.59
C GLU A 114 -9.45 -0.23 -9.50
N ALA A 115 -10.23 0.20 -8.50
CA ALA A 115 -9.70 0.96 -7.37
C ALA A 115 -8.71 0.14 -6.53
N LEU A 116 -8.97 -1.15 -6.30
CA LEU A 116 -8.05 -2.06 -5.60
C LEU A 116 -6.76 -2.30 -6.39
N VAL A 117 -6.88 -2.51 -7.71
CA VAL A 117 -5.72 -2.64 -8.61
C VAL A 117 -4.90 -1.36 -8.59
N GLN A 118 -5.54 -0.19 -8.71
CA GLN A 118 -4.85 1.10 -8.68
C GLN A 118 -4.10 1.32 -7.37
N ALA A 119 -4.71 1.03 -6.22
CA ALA A 119 -4.04 1.16 -4.93
C ALA A 119 -2.80 0.26 -4.82
N ALA A 120 -2.88 -0.98 -5.32
CA ALA A 120 -1.76 -1.91 -5.33
C ALA A 120 -0.64 -1.48 -6.30
N MET A 121 -1.00 -1.04 -7.52
CA MET A 121 -0.04 -0.58 -8.53
C MET A 121 0.67 0.70 -8.09
N HIS A 122 -0.03 1.65 -7.48
CA HIS A 122 0.54 2.86 -6.92
C HIS A 122 1.56 2.53 -5.82
N THR A 123 1.18 1.63 -4.90
CA THR A 123 2.08 1.15 -3.85
C THR A 123 3.32 0.45 -4.43
N GLN A 124 3.15 -0.40 -5.45
CA GLN A 124 4.26 -1.08 -6.13
C GLN A 124 5.20 -0.09 -6.81
N HIS A 125 4.67 0.92 -7.51
CA HIS A 125 5.47 1.95 -8.18
C HIS A 125 6.37 2.69 -7.17
N HIS A 126 5.80 3.20 -6.11
CA HIS A 126 6.57 3.93 -5.09
C HIS A 126 7.49 3.03 -4.27
N ARG A 127 7.12 1.78 -4.01
CA ARG A 127 8.01 0.81 -3.36
C ARG A 127 9.26 0.55 -4.19
N GLY A 128 9.17 0.46 -5.52
CA GLY A 128 10.32 0.37 -6.40
C GLY A 128 11.27 1.57 -6.23
N GLN A 129 10.73 2.78 -6.22
CA GLN A 129 11.51 4.01 -5.98
C GLN A 129 12.15 4.02 -4.57
N LEU A 130 11.40 3.61 -3.56
CA LEU A 130 11.88 3.51 -2.18
C LEU A 130 13.01 2.49 -2.03
N MET A 131 12.92 1.35 -2.71
CA MET A 131 13.96 0.32 -2.69
C MET A 131 15.24 0.79 -3.37
N THR A 132 15.15 1.50 -4.48
CA THR A 132 16.31 2.11 -5.14
C THR A 132 16.96 3.11 -4.19
N ARG A 133 16.17 4.02 -3.61
CA ARG A 133 16.69 5.03 -2.68
C ARG A 133 17.29 4.39 -1.42
N LEU A 134 16.68 3.34 -0.89
CA LEU A 134 17.21 2.59 0.24
C LEU A 134 18.59 1.99 -0.06
N LYS A 135 18.77 1.44 -1.26
CA LYS A 135 20.04 0.90 -1.73
C LYS A 135 21.12 1.99 -1.80
N ASP A 136 20.78 3.16 -2.36
CA ASP A 136 21.71 4.30 -2.47
C ASP A 136 22.18 4.81 -1.08
N LEU A 137 21.36 4.59 -0.06
CA LEU A 137 21.65 4.96 1.34
C LEU A 137 22.26 3.80 2.17
N GLY A 138 22.77 2.76 1.52
CA GLY A 138 23.47 1.63 2.17
C GLY A 138 22.54 0.55 2.74
N GLY A 139 21.27 0.55 2.39
CA GLY A 139 20.38 -0.57 2.71
C GLY A 139 20.51 -1.73 1.71
N GLU A 140 19.95 -2.88 2.07
CA GLU A 140 19.97 -4.10 1.26
C GLU A 140 18.55 -4.53 0.86
N PRO A 141 17.91 -3.87 -0.13
CA PRO A 141 16.55 -4.21 -0.55
C PRO A 141 16.45 -5.66 -1.05
N LYS A 142 15.35 -6.31 -0.73
CA LYS A 142 15.06 -7.68 -1.15
C LYS A 142 14.13 -7.65 -2.36
N ASN A 143 14.25 -8.66 -3.24
CA ASN A 143 13.30 -8.81 -4.34
C ASN A 143 11.92 -9.21 -3.81
N VAL A 144 10.91 -8.40 -4.16
CA VAL A 144 9.51 -8.56 -3.75
C VAL A 144 8.54 -8.65 -4.94
N ASP A 145 9.05 -9.04 -6.10
CA ASP A 145 8.24 -9.21 -7.29
C ASP A 145 7.12 -10.24 -7.06
N TRP A 146 6.02 -10.04 -7.77
CA TRP A 146 4.87 -10.93 -7.74
C TRP A 146 5.25 -12.39 -7.98
N ILE A 147 6.08 -12.66 -8.99
CA ILE A 147 6.52 -14.03 -9.31
C ILE A 147 7.34 -14.66 -8.17
N ILE A 148 8.12 -13.87 -7.43
CA ILE A 148 8.90 -14.35 -6.29
C ILE A 148 7.98 -14.75 -5.13
N TRP A 149 6.92 -13.98 -4.89
CA TRP A 149 5.92 -14.29 -3.88
C TRP A 149 5.15 -15.60 -4.22
N LEU A 150 4.75 -15.76 -5.49
CA LEU A 150 4.11 -17.00 -5.98
C LEU A 150 5.07 -18.20 -5.84
N TRP A 151 6.31 -18.06 -6.31
CA TRP A 151 7.31 -19.12 -6.24
C TRP A 151 7.62 -19.55 -4.82
N LYS A 152 7.57 -18.64 -3.84
CA LYS A 152 7.74 -18.93 -2.42
C LYS A 152 6.48 -19.50 -1.75
N GLY A 153 5.44 -19.82 -2.49
CA GLY A 153 4.20 -20.40 -1.97
C GLY A 153 3.29 -19.39 -1.27
N ARG A 154 3.29 -18.14 -1.71
CA ARG A 154 2.45 -17.06 -1.14
C ARG A 154 2.66 -16.82 0.35
N PRO A 155 3.88 -16.50 0.82
CA PRO A 155 4.15 -16.29 2.24
C PRO A 155 3.30 -15.15 2.81
N GLU A 156 2.88 -15.33 4.06
CA GLU A 156 2.21 -14.27 4.81
C GLU A 156 3.16 -13.11 5.14
N ALA A 157 2.60 -11.91 5.33
CA ALA A 157 3.33 -10.76 5.78
C ALA A 157 3.82 -10.95 7.22
N ARG A 158 5.12 -10.73 7.45
CA ARG A 158 5.73 -10.74 8.78
C ARG A 158 6.35 -9.38 9.03
N TRP A 159 5.71 -8.62 9.86
CA TRP A 159 6.17 -7.31 10.32
C TRP A 159 7.09 -7.52 11.52
N GLY A 160 8.39 -7.43 11.31
CA GLY A 160 9.44 -7.71 12.29
C GLY A 160 9.46 -6.81 13.53
#